data_5306a7b1acff96854a2440184db06469
#
_entry.id   5306a7b1acff96854a2440184db06469
#
_cell.length_a   1.000
_cell.length_b   1.000
_cell.length_c   1.000
_cell.angle_alpha   90.00
_cell.angle_beta   90.00
_cell.angle_gamma   90.00
#
_symmetry.space_group_name_H-M   'P 1'
#
loop_
_entity.id
_entity.type
_entity.pdbx_description
1 polymer ?
#
loop_
_entity_poly.entity_id
_entity_poly.type
_entity_poly.pdbx_seq_one_letter_code
_entity_poly.pdbx_strand_id
1 'polypeptide(L)'
;MSRRAARVALVALVALVQTSFASATTCHAAPIVASDRRASPSATTLTFATWNAKWLFDGVNDVAASPYANGDAAAASAHADAVRAVVQAVDADCVVIVENETCETLARAANASPAYARGMVDGTDSATQQEVGMLTKIDFSSNLVRMENRATWDASQSSCAYSGSKESGVSKHFWTRISVSGRYVSVIGAHLKANPTQPSSCAQREAQVEVLRAIAKARYDAGDAVIVAGDLNDYSDRHVDAGNNSPTSKVLKRLRDFNDDGVDELEEVGGRIAQVSRYTWQSGSSKAKLDYILTSRADIEVVSAAIRHDLVTSSVSDHFPLVATLDIKQIRNTSTVGANSVTNATMATSVAVGIAVFAMTTIFFR
;
A
#
# COMPACT_ATOMS: atom_id res chain seq x y z
N MET A 1 -54.82 59.17 -19.17
CA MET A 1 -54.98 57.71 -19.38
C MET A 1 -53.65 57.03 -19.16
N SER A 2 -53.48 56.36 -18.02
CA SER A 2 -52.21 55.80 -17.52
C SER A 2 -52.04 54.39 -18.06
N ARG A 3 -50.93 54.15 -18.72
CA ARG A 3 -50.51 52.79 -19.12
C ARG A 3 -49.68 52.20 -18.00
N ARG A 4 -50.20 51.27 -17.24
CA ARG A 4 -49.47 50.44 -16.29
C ARG A 4 -48.75 49.35 -17.06
N ALA A 5 -47.42 49.42 -17.11
CA ALA A 5 -46.59 48.35 -17.59
C ALA A 5 -46.46 47.25 -16.51
N ALA A 6 -46.95 46.09 -16.77
CA ALA A 6 -46.76 44.91 -15.95
C ALA A 6 -45.30 44.38 -16.18
N ARG A 7 -44.52 44.43 -15.14
CA ARG A 7 -43.20 43.73 -15.13
C ARG A 7 -43.43 42.30 -14.73
N VAL A 8 -43.25 41.41 -15.66
CA VAL A 8 -43.17 39.97 -15.41
C VAL A 8 -41.76 39.68 -14.89
N ALA A 9 -41.64 39.34 -13.62
CA ALA A 9 -40.39 38.87 -13.04
C ALA A 9 -40.23 37.40 -13.44
N LEU A 10 -39.30 37.13 -14.35
CA LEU A 10 -38.83 35.76 -14.69
C LEU A 10 -37.88 35.30 -13.57
N VAL A 11 -38.41 34.49 -12.65
CA VAL A 11 -37.58 33.78 -11.67
C VAL A 11 -36.96 32.60 -12.37
N ALA A 12 -35.72 32.75 -12.79
CA ALA A 12 -34.92 31.62 -13.27
C ALA A 12 -34.55 30.72 -12.09
N LEU A 13 -35.23 29.59 -11.97
CA LEU A 13 -34.89 28.52 -11.04
C LEU A 13 -33.65 27.82 -11.58
N VAL A 14 -32.47 28.25 -11.15
CA VAL A 14 -31.23 27.50 -11.39
C VAL A 14 -31.27 26.28 -10.48
N ALA A 15 -31.68 25.15 -11.02
CA ALA A 15 -31.49 23.87 -10.39
C ALA A 15 -29.96 23.60 -10.36
N LEU A 16 -29.34 23.87 -9.22
CA LEU A 16 -27.99 23.31 -8.92
C LEU A 16 -28.16 21.80 -8.88
N VAL A 17 -27.82 21.15 -9.99
CA VAL A 17 -27.46 19.75 -9.98
C VAL A 17 -26.18 19.66 -9.16
N GLN A 18 -26.32 19.40 -7.86
CA GLN A 18 -25.21 18.91 -7.06
C GLN A 18 -24.89 17.52 -7.59
N THR A 19 -23.97 17.45 -8.54
CA THR A 19 -23.20 16.24 -8.74
C THR A 19 -22.43 16.07 -7.44
N SER A 20 -22.97 15.25 -6.53
CA SER A 20 -22.17 14.69 -5.45
C SER A 20 -21.08 13.87 -6.13
N PHE A 21 -19.93 14.52 -6.39
CA PHE A 21 -18.70 13.77 -6.48
C PHE A 21 -18.62 13.02 -5.16
N ALA A 22 -18.64 11.70 -5.20
CA ALA A 22 -18.33 10.89 -4.05
C ALA A 22 -17.02 11.47 -3.49
N SER A 23 -17.08 12.02 -2.29
CA SER A 23 -15.92 12.63 -1.65
C SER A 23 -14.90 11.52 -1.50
N ALA A 24 -13.75 11.69 -2.12
CA ALA A 24 -12.61 10.82 -1.94
C ALA A 24 -12.42 10.51 -0.45
N THR A 25 -12.69 9.28 -0.06
CA THR A 25 -12.76 8.89 1.34
C THR A 25 -11.39 8.48 1.86
N THR A 26 -10.48 9.44 1.92
CA THR A 26 -9.27 9.27 2.73
C THR A 26 -9.70 9.20 4.19
N CYS A 27 -9.52 8.05 4.84
CA CYS A 27 -9.96 7.84 6.21
C CYS A 27 -8.81 7.77 7.18
N HIS A 28 -8.04 8.81 7.29
CA HIS A 28 -7.18 8.96 8.47
C HIS A 28 -6.69 10.38 8.59
N ALA A 29 -6.59 10.79 9.82
CA ALA A 29 -5.62 11.78 10.24
C ALA A 29 -4.74 11.09 11.27
N ALA A 30 -3.43 11.24 11.19
CA ALA A 30 -2.57 10.84 12.28
C ALA A 30 -3.03 11.59 13.54
N PRO A 31 -3.29 10.91 14.66
CA PRO A 31 -3.72 11.56 15.88
C PRO A 31 -2.60 12.46 16.42
N ILE A 32 -2.97 13.50 17.17
CA ILE A 32 -2.00 14.39 17.83
C ILE A 32 -1.12 13.60 18.80
N VAL A 33 -1.69 12.59 19.46
CA VAL A 33 -0.97 11.66 20.34
C VAL A 33 -1.27 10.24 19.87
N ALA A 34 -0.27 9.56 19.33
CA ALA A 34 -0.41 8.18 18.86
C ALA A 34 -0.51 7.22 20.04
N SER A 35 -1.40 6.24 19.93
CA SER A 35 -1.59 5.15 20.90
C SER A 35 -1.12 3.83 20.30
N ASP A 36 -0.59 2.96 21.15
CA ASP A 36 -0.27 1.58 20.83
C ASP A 36 -1.17 0.66 21.68
N ARG A 37 -2.10 -0.02 21.01
CA ARG A 37 -3.12 -0.89 21.61
C ARG A 37 -2.76 -2.37 21.55
N ARG A 38 -1.52 -2.69 21.16
CA ARG A 38 -1.03 -4.07 21.23
C ARG A 38 -1.06 -4.59 22.67
N ALA A 39 -1.10 -5.91 22.82
CA ALA A 39 -1.02 -6.53 24.14
C ALA A 39 0.28 -6.17 24.89
N SER A 40 1.36 -5.90 24.14
CA SER A 40 2.66 -5.50 24.67
C SER A 40 3.20 -4.29 23.87
N PRO A 41 2.79 -3.05 24.21
CA PRO A 41 3.19 -1.85 23.48
C PRO A 41 4.70 -1.58 23.46
N SER A 42 5.42 -2.02 24.50
CA SER A 42 6.88 -1.89 24.60
C SER A 42 7.65 -2.99 23.84
N ALA A 43 6.97 -4.01 23.31
CA ALA A 43 7.64 -5.07 22.56
C ALA A 43 8.16 -4.56 21.22
N THR A 44 9.34 -5.01 20.82
CA THR A 44 9.93 -4.79 19.49
C THR A 44 9.27 -5.68 18.45
N THR A 45 8.62 -6.75 18.87
CA THR A 45 7.92 -7.69 17.99
C THR A 45 6.60 -7.11 17.49
N LEU A 46 6.33 -7.34 16.20
CA LEU A 46 5.14 -6.91 15.48
C LEU A 46 4.56 -8.10 14.71
N THR A 47 3.28 -8.42 14.92
CA THR A 47 2.56 -9.35 14.05
C THR A 47 1.96 -8.57 12.89
N PHE A 48 2.41 -8.89 11.68
CA PHE A 48 2.03 -8.19 10.46
C PHE A 48 1.35 -9.15 9.47
N ALA A 49 0.27 -8.72 8.83
CA ALA A 49 -0.43 -9.50 7.82
C ALA A 49 -0.71 -8.68 6.56
N THR A 50 -0.87 -9.39 5.44
CA THR A 50 -1.49 -8.86 4.22
C THR A 50 -2.49 -9.87 3.68
N TRP A 51 -3.58 -9.35 3.10
CA TRP A 51 -4.63 -10.19 2.54
C TRP A 51 -5.44 -9.46 1.47
N ASN A 52 -5.62 -10.11 0.33
CA ASN A 52 -6.62 -9.71 -0.66
C ASN A 52 -7.99 -10.24 -0.21
N ALA A 53 -8.87 -9.34 0.22
CA ALA A 53 -10.19 -9.68 0.76
C ALA A 53 -11.24 -9.93 -0.33
N LYS A 54 -10.88 -9.79 -1.61
CA LYS A 54 -11.74 -10.02 -2.78
C LYS A 54 -13.03 -9.22 -2.73
N TRP A 55 -13.02 -8.01 -3.28
CA TRP A 55 -14.21 -7.16 -3.38
C TRP A 55 -14.86 -6.86 -2.00
N LEU A 56 -14.09 -6.34 -1.05
CA LEU A 56 -14.66 -5.83 0.20
C LEU A 56 -15.39 -4.51 -0.08
N PHE A 57 -16.61 -4.63 -0.61
CA PHE A 57 -17.45 -3.55 -1.11
C PHE A 57 -18.73 -3.43 -0.28
N ASP A 58 -19.48 -2.34 -0.46
CA ASP A 58 -20.73 -2.12 0.27
C ASP A 58 -22.00 -2.46 -0.52
N GLY A 59 -21.88 -2.69 -1.83
CA GLY A 59 -22.98 -3.01 -2.72
C GLY A 59 -23.83 -1.80 -3.09
N VAL A 60 -23.27 -0.58 -2.96
CA VAL A 60 -23.99 0.67 -3.26
C VAL A 60 -23.24 1.47 -4.33
N ASN A 61 -23.82 1.58 -5.50
CA ASN A 61 -23.22 2.25 -6.67
C ASN A 61 -21.89 1.63 -7.15
N ASP A 62 -21.68 0.36 -6.88
CA ASP A 62 -20.51 -0.38 -7.30
C ASP A 62 -20.33 -0.36 -8.81
N VAL A 63 -19.08 -0.43 -9.26
CA VAL A 63 -18.75 -0.58 -10.67
C VAL A 63 -19.30 -1.90 -11.24
N ALA A 64 -19.57 -1.93 -12.55
CA ALA A 64 -20.10 -3.10 -13.23
C ALA A 64 -19.24 -4.39 -13.08
N ALA A 65 -17.96 -4.25 -12.73
CA ALA A 65 -17.05 -5.36 -12.48
C ALA A 65 -17.25 -6.00 -11.09
N SER A 66 -17.88 -5.28 -10.14
CA SER A 66 -18.14 -5.79 -8.79
C SER A 66 -19.17 -6.94 -8.83
N PRO A 67 -19.01 -7.96 -8.00
CA PRO A 67 -20.05 -8.99 -7.81
C PRO A 67 -21.34 -8.43 -7.23
N TYR A 68 -21.34 -7.20 -6.69
CA TYR A 68 -22.48 -6.52 -6.07
C TYR A 68 -23.04 -5.38 -6.93
N ALA A 69 -22.61 -5.25 -8.19
CA ALA A 69 -22.97 -4.15 -9.12
C ALA A 69 -24.48 -3.95 -9.30
N ASN A 70 -25.30 -4.96 -8.99
CA ASN A 70 -26.76 -4.88 -9.04
C ASN A 70 -27.41 -4.34 -7.76
N GLY A 71 -26.62 -3.79 -6.82
CA GLY A 71 -27.11 -3.25 -5.56
C GLY A 71 -27.37 -4.33 -4.50
N ASP A 72 -26.67 -5.45 -4.53
CA ASP A 72 -26.80 -6.51 -3.51
C ASP A 72 -26.04 -6.17 -2.23
N ALA A 73 -26.48 -5.12 -1.55
CA ALA A 73 -25.91 -4.68 -0.28
C ALA A 73 -26.03 -5.74 0.84
N ALA A 74 -26.98 -6.67 0.73
CA ALA A 74 -27.09 -7.76 1.71
C ALA A 74 -25.96 -8.78 1.55
N ALA A 75 -25.67 -9.20 0.32
CA ALA A 75 -24.54 -10.08 0.04
C ALA A 75 -23.20 -9.41 0.38
N ALA A 76 -23.03 -8.13 0.01
CA ALA A 76 -21.85 -7.33 0.36
C ALA A 76 -21.67 -7.23 1.88
N SER A 77 -22.76 -7.02 2.64
CA SER A 77 -22.72 -7.00 4.11
C SER A 77 -22.33 -8.35 4.69
N ALA A 78 -22.88 -9.45 4.19
CA ALA A 78 -22.52 -10.79 4.64
C ALA A 78 -21.04 -11.11 4.36
N HIS A 79 -20.53 -10.69 3.20
CA HIS A 79 -19.11 -10.81 2.86
C HIS A 79 -18.24 -10.01 3.81
N ALA A 80 -18.56 -8.74 4.09
CA ALA A 80 -17.83 -7.90 5.04
C ALA A 80 -17.80 -8.51 6.46
N ASP A 81 -18.88 -9.18 6.89
CA ASP A 81 -18.91 -9.90 8.17
C ASP A 81 -18.00 -11.13 8.15
N ALA A 82 -17.92 -11.85 7.04
CA ALA A 82 -17.00 -12.97 6.89
C ALA A 82 -15.54 -12.48 6.86
N VAL A 83 -15.25 -11.39 6.16
CA VAL A 83 -13.91 -10.74 6.18
C VAL A 83 -13.52 -10.33 7.60
N ARG A 84 -14.45 -9.72 8.35
CA ARG A 84 -14.22 -9.36 9.75
C ARG A 84 -13.85 -10.57 10.59
N ALA A 85 -14.53 -11.71 10.44
CA ALA A 85 -14.23 -12.92 11.17
C ALA A 85 -12.80 -13.43 10.89
N VAL A 86 -12.34 -13.34 9.63
CA VAL A 86 -10.96 -13.69 9.26
C VAL A 86 -9.96 -12.73 9.92
N VAL A 87 -10.20 -11.41 9.86
CA VAL A 87 -9.33 -10.40 10.50
C VAL A 87 -9.21 -10.64 12.00
N GLN A 88 -10.33 -10.98 12.67
CA GLN A 88 -10.34 -11.32 14.08
C GLN A 88 -9.55 -12.60 14.38
N ALA A 89 -9.68 -13.63 13.54
CA ALA A 89 -8.98 -14.90 13.73
C ALA A 89 -7.47 -14.80 13.41
N VAL A 90 -7.07 -13.90 12.52
CA VAL A 90 -5.66 -13.56 12.24
C VAL A 90 -5.06 -12.81 13.43
N ASP A 91 -5.81 -11.87 14.03
CA ASP A 91 -5.45 -11.04 15.19
C ASP A 91 -4.08 -10.34 15.09
N ALA A 92 -3.63 -10.03 13.88
CA ALA A 92 -2.35 -9.35 13.66
C ALA A 92 -2.38 -7.91 14.22
N ASP A 93 -1.21 -7.37 14.57
CA ASP A 93 -1.10 -5.98 15.03
C ASP A 93 -1.31 -4.99 13.88
N CYS A 94 -0.92 -5.38 12.67
CA CYS A 94 -1.14 -4.63 11.45
C CYS A 94 -1.61 -5.56 10.33
N VAL A 95 -2.60 -5.13 9.56
CA VAL A 95 -3.11 -5.85 8.38
C VAL A 95 -3.24 -4.90 7.21
N VAL A 96 -2.54 -5.18 6.12
CA VAL A 96 -2.79 -4.53 4.82
C VAL A 96 -3.86 -5.34 4.10
N ILE A 97 -4.99 -4.68 3.79
CA ILE A 97 -6.12 -5.28 3.08
C ILE A 97 -6.18 -4.67 1.68
N VAL A 98 -6.21 -5.51 0.67
CA VAL A 98 -6.40 -5.08 -0.73
C VAL A 98 -7.78 -5.48 -1.23
N GLU A 99 -8.22 -4.85 -2.32
CA GLU A 99 -9.58 -4.91 -2.86
C GLU A 99 -10.65 -4.39 -1.89
N ASN A 100 -10.30 -3.38 -1.12
CA ASN A 100 -11.23 -2.61 -0.30
C ASN A 100 -11.82 -1.47 -1.14
N GLU A 101 -13.04 -1.06 -0.88
CA GLU A 101 -13.69 0.03 -1.63
C GLU A 101 -13.63 1.36 -0.87
N THR A 102 -14.13 1.38 0.36
CA THR A 102 -14.34 2.60 1.13
C THR A 102 -13.79 2.49 2.55
N CYS A 103 -13.72 3.63 3.23
CA CYS A 103 -13.41 3.66 4.66
C CYS A 103 -14.44 2.94 5.52
N GLU A 104 -15.68 2.93 5.09
CA GLU A 104 -16.79 2.27 5.77
C GLU A 104 -16.65 0.75 5.67
N THR A 105 -16.28 0.23 4.50
CA THR A 105 -16.04 -1.21 4.31
C THR A 105 -14.83 -1.66 5.11
N LEU A 106 -13.74 -0.86 5.12
CA LEU A 106 -12.57 -1.09 5.96
C LEU A 106 -12.92 -1.02 7.46
N ALA A 107 -13.82 -0.10 7.86
CA ALA A 107 -14.30 0.01 9.24
C ALA A 107 -15.07 -1.24 9.68
N ARG A 108 -15.86 -1.82 8.79
CA ARG A 108 -16.58 -3.08 9.06
C ARG A 108 -15.64 -4.23 9.31
N ALA A 109 -14.57 -4.35 8.49
CA ALA A 109 -13.52 -5.35 8.72
C ALA A 109 -12.74 -5.12 10.02
N ALA A 110 -12.63 -3.84 10.46
CA ALA A 110 -11.92 -3.45 11.67
C ALA A 110 -12.70 -3.65 12.98
N ASN A 111 -13.99 -3.99 12.93
CA ASN A 111 -14.85 -4.08 14.13
C ASN A 111 -14.47 -5.29 15.00
N ALA A 112 -13.19 -5.35 15.36
CA ALA A 112 -12.56 -6.33 16.21
C ALA A 112 -12.20 -5.68 17.56
N SER A 113 -12.05 -6.48 18.60
CA SER A 113 -11.51 -6.04 19.89
C SER A 113 -10.09 -6.57 20.04
N PRO A 114 -9.09 -5.69 20.33
CA PRO A 114 -9.16 -4.24 20.47
C PRO A 114 -9.43 -3.55 19.12
N ALA A 115 -10.08 -2.39 19.18
CA ALA A 115 -10.40 -1.64 17.97
C ALA A 115 -9.13 -1.23 17.19
N TYR A 116 -9.08 -1.58 15.91
CA TYR A 116 -8.04 -1.12 15.01
C TYR A 116 -8.23 0.36 14.65
N ALA A 117 -7.14 1.12 14.59
CA ALA A 117 -7.08 2.29 13.72
C ALA A 117 -7.14 1.81 12.27
N ARG A 118 -7.70 2.62 11.40
CA ARG A 118 -7.83 2.32 9.97
C ARG A 118 -7.33 3.49 9.14
N GLY A 119 -6.74 3.17 8.00
CA GLY A 119 -6.29 4.17 7.04
C GLY A 119 -6.42 3.64 5.62
N MET A 120 -6.84 4.52 4.74
CA MET A 120 -6.95 4.29 3.31
C MET A 120 -6.74 5.62 2.58
N VAL A 121 -6.21 5.58 1.39
CA VAL A 121 -6.10 6.74 0.49
C VAL A 121 -6.73 6.33 -0.84
N ASP A 122 -7.59 7.19 -1.36
CA ASP A 122 -8.19 6.93 -2.67
C ASP A 122 -7.14 6.81 -3.75
N GLY A 123 -7.26 5.78 -4.54
CA GLY A 123 -6.45 5.52 -5.71
C GLY A 123 -6.97 6.19 -6.97
N THR A 124 -6.47 5.73 -8.10
CA THR A 124 -6.89 6.17 -9.43
C THR A 124 -7.42 5.01 -10.29
N ASP A 125 -7.85 3.92 -9.65
CA ASP A 125 -8.43 2.78 -10.36
C ASP A 125 -9.90 3.02 -10.68
N SER A 126 -10.16 3.65 -11.82
CA SER A 126 -11.52 3.89 -12.31
C SER A 126 -12.20 2.64 -12.86
N ALA A 127 -11.47 1.54 -13.07
CA ALA A 127 -12.02 0.33 -13.68
C ALA A 127 -12.65 -0.60 -12.65
N THR A 128 -12.05 -0.73 -11.48
CA THR A 128 -12.53 -1.64 -10.44
C THR A 128 -12.87 -0.92 -9.13
N GLN A 129 -12.42 0.33 -8.95
CA GLN A 129 -12.57 1.11 -7.71
C GLN A 129 -12.08 0.37 -6.45
N GLN A 130 -11.17 -0.58 -6.66
CA GLN A 130 -10.54 -1.33 -5.58
C GLN A 130 -9.39 -0.52 -5.00
N GLU A 131 -9.32 -0.42 -3.69
CA GLU A 131 -8.28 0.31 -2.98
C GLU A 131 -7.44 -0.60 -2.10
N VAL A 132 -6.43 -0.01 -1.47
CA VAL A 132 -5.59 -0.65 -0.47
C VAL A 132 -5.73 0.09 0.85
N GLY A 133 -6.14 -0.63 1.88
CA GLY A 133 -6.30 -0.10 3.23
C GLY A 133 -5.38 -0.78 4.24
N MET A 134 -5.26 -0.17 5.41
CA MET A 134 -4.52 -0.72 6.54
C MET A 134 -5.35 -0.65 7.82
N LEU A 135 -5.39 -1.76 8.52
CA LEU A 135 -5.85 -1.86 9.90
C LEU A 135 -4.65 -1.99 10.82
N THR A 136 -4.63 -1.27 11.94
CA THR A 136 -3.49 -1.32 12.86
C THR A 136 -3.90 -1.08 14.31
N LYS A 137 -3.32 -1.85 15.22
CA LYS A 137 -3.41 -1.62 16.68
C LYS A 137 -2.47 -0.51 17.15
N ILE A 138 -1.55 -0.07 16.29
CA ILE A 138 -0.64 1.05 16.52
C ILE A 138 -1.13 2.23 15.69
N ASP A 139 -1.35 3.38 16.30
CA ASP A 139 -1.79 4.56 15.57
C ASP A 139 -0.74 5.01 14.54
N PHE A 140 -1.23 5.59 13.46
CA PHE A 140 -0.36 6.15 12.42
C PHE A 140 0.46 7.31 13.00
N SER A 141 1.75 7.32 12.73
CA SER A 141 2.68 8.41 13.09
C SER A 141 2.81 9.44 11.97
N SER A 142 2.24 9.19 10.81
CA SER A 142 2.11 10.12 9.69
C SER A 142 0.82 9.82 8.93
N ASN A 143 0.34 10.82 8.19
CA ASN A 143 -0.78 10.60 7.27
C ASN A 143 -0.43 9.54 6.23
N LEU A 144 -1.42 8.75 5.79
CA LEU A 144 -1.26 7.93 4.60
C LEU A 144 -1.14 8.83 3.39
N VAL A 145 -0.19 8.53 2.53
CA VAL A 145 0.05 9.27 1.28
C VAL A 145 0.16 8.31 0.12
N ARG A 146 -0.29 8.76 -1.02
CA ARG A 146 -0.10 8.10 -2.30
C ARG A 146 0.84 8.96 -3.17
N MET A 147 1.69 8.32 -3.95
CA MET A 147 2.55 9.01 -4.91
C MET A 147 1.89 8.98 -6.29
N GLU A 148 1.75 10.14 -6.90
CA GLU A 148 1.20 10.29 -8.26
C GLU A 148 2.24 10.04 -9.36
N ASN A 149 3.46 9.69 -8.96
CA ASN A 149 4.55 9.46 -9.89
C ASN A 149 4.24 8.32 -10.84
N ARG A 150 4.76 8.45 -12.05
CA ARG A 150 4.69 7.44 -13.10
C ARG A 150 6.11 7.07 -13.52
N ALA A 151 6.27 5.84 -13.95
CA ALA A 151 7.52 5.35 -14.51
C ALA A 151 7.25 4.69 -15.86
N THR A 152 8.25 4.75 -16.73
CA THR A 152 8.20 4.09 -18.03
C THR A 152 8.78 2.68 -17.89
N TRP A 153 8.11 1.70 -18.49
CA TRP A 153 8.67 0.36 -18.65
C TRP A 153 9.91 0.40 -19.52
N ASP A 154 11.02 -0.13 -19.01
CA ASP A 154 12.29 -0.22 -19.72
C ASP A 154 12.46 -1.61 -20.35
N ALA A 155 12.21 -1.69 -21.66
CA ALA A 155 12.32 -2.93 -22.43
C ALA A 155 13.73 -3.53 -22.41
N SER A 156 14.79 -2.71 -22.27
CA SER A 156 16.18 -3.18 -22.28
C SER A 156 16.54 -3.98 -21.04
N GLN A 157 15.84 -3.72 -19.93
CA GLN A 157 16.06 -4.39 -18.64
C GLN A 157 14.94 -5.36 -18.27
N SER A 158 13.89 -5.42 -19.08
CA SER A 158 12.69 -6.22 -18.82
C SER A 158 12.88 -7.70 -19.17
N SER A 159 12.14 -8.56 -18.49
CA SER A 159 11.89 -9.94 -18.88
C SER A 159 10.50 -10.15 -19.49
N CYS A 160 9.69 -9.09 -19.58
CA CYS A 160 8.37 -9.16 -20.20
C CYS A 160 8.47 -9.36 -21.72
N ALA A 161 7.81 -10.36 -22.26
CA ALA A 161 7.71 -10.57 -23.71
C ALA A 161 6.72 -9.57 -24.33
N TYR A 162 7.02 -8.25 -24.24
CA TYR A 162 6.17 -7.15 -24.68
C TYR A 162 6.99 -6.09 -25.39
N SER A 163 6.62 -5.80 -26.64
CA SER A 163 7.32 -4.83 -27.51
C SER A 163 6.71 -3.43 -27.53
N GLY A 164 5.51 -3.23 -26.94
CA GLY A 164 4.88 -1.91 -26.86
C GLY A 164 5.54 -1.04 -25.78
N SER A 165 5.18 0.24 -25.73
CA SER A 165 5.57 1.11 -24.62
C SER A 165 4.51 1.08 -23.50
N LYS A 166 4.96 1.19 -22.26
CA LYS A 166 4.12 1.34 -21.08
C LYS A 166 4.71 2.41 -20.17
N GLU A 167 3.85 3.34 -19.83
CA GLU A 167 4.07 4.25 -18.71
C GLU A 167 2.95 4.05 -17.70
N SER A 168 3.29 3.80 -16.44
CA SER A 168 2.31 3.53 -15.42
C SER A 168 2.70 4.14 -14.08
N GLY A 169 1.69 4.66 -13.37
CA GLY A 169 1.75 4.87 -11.93
C GLY A 169 1.11 3.70 -11.21
N VAL A 170 1.23 3.68 -9.90
CA VAL A 170 0.55 2.71 -9.04
C VAL A 170 -0.79 3.32 -8.65
N SER A 171 -1.88 2.79 -9.21
CA SER A 171 -3.23 3.31 -8.93
C SER A 171 -3.71 2.99 -7.51
N LYS A 172 -3.27 1.88 -6.95
CA LYS A 172 -3.69 1.33 -5.66
C LYS A 172 -2.48 1.15 -4.76
N HIS A 173 -2.16 2.14 -3.95
CA HIS A 173 -1.09 2.06 -2.95
C HIS A 173 -1.17 3.21 -1.96
N PHE A 174 -0.53 3.01 -0.83
CA PHE A 174 -0.22 4.06 0.14
C PHE A 174 1.17 3.84 0.73
N TRP A 175 1.72 4.85 1.37
CA TRP A 175 2.74 4.68 2.37
C TRP A 175 2.40 5.50 3.62
N THR A 176 2.80 5.01 4.79
CA THR A 176 2.61 5.66 6.08
C THR A 176 3.69 5.22 7.05
N ARG A 177 3.71 5.80 8.24
CA ARG A 177 4.57 5.39 9.36
C ARG A 177 3.75 4.96 10.55
N ILE A 178 4.25 3.95 11.25
CA ILE A 178 3.88 3.59 12.62
C ILE A 178 5.14 3.64 13.49
N SER A 179 4.97 3.69 14.81
CA SER A 179 6.10 3.64 15.76
C SER A 179 6.04 2.37 16.60
N VAL A 180 7.05 1.52 16.47
CA VAL A 180 7.21 0.27 17.24
C VAL A 180 8.33 0.48 18.25
N SER A 181 7.99 0.59 19.53
CA SER A 181 8.96 0.84 20.62
C SER A 181 9.89 2.03 20.34
N GLY A 182 9.33 3.11 19.75
CA GLY A 182 10.10 4.32 19.40
C GLY A 182 10.83 4.27 18.06
N ARG A 183 10.88 3.12 17.38
CA ARG A 183 11.43 3.01 16.02
C ARG A 183 10.36 3.27 14.97
N TYR A 184 10.62 4.13 14.00
CA TYR A 184 9.73 4.30 12.86
C TYR A 184 9.81 3.12 11.91
N VAL A 185 8.64 2.61 11.55
CA VAL A 185 8.42 1.58 10.53
C VAL A 185 7.57 2.21 9.43
N SER A 186 8.12 2.37 8.25
CA SER A 186 7.37 2.78 7.06
C SER A 186 6.69 1.57 6.45
N VAL A 187 5.37 1.63 6.33
CA VAL A 187 4.54 0.61 5.67
C VAL A 187 4.10 1.13 4.31
N ILE A 188 4.36 0.34 3.28
CA ILE A 188 3.93 0.59 1.90
C ILE A 188 2.95 -0.53 1.55
N GLY A 189 1.66 -0.19 1.38
CA GLY A 189 0.63 -1.11 0.91
C GLY A 189 0.41 -0.94 -0.58
N ALA A 190 0.30 -2.04 -1.35
CA ALA A 190 0.14 -1.96 -2.80
C ALA A 190 -0.69 -3.11 -3.38
N HIS A 191 -1.40 -2.81 -4.47
CA HIS A 191 -2.03 -3.81 -5.33
C HIS A 191 -1.66 -3.51 -6.78
N LEU A 192 -0.79 -4.34 -7.37
CA LEU A 192 -0.28 -4.15 -8.72
C LEU A 192 -1.21 -4.76 -9.78
N LYS A 193 -0.91 -4.50 -11.04
CA LYS A 193 -1.73 -4.96 -12.18
C LYS A 193 -1.85 -6.49 -12.20
N ALA A 194 -3.08 -6.97 -12.18
CA ALA A 194 -3.41 -8.39 -12.28
C ALA A 194 -2.93 -9.04 -13.58
N ASN A 195 -3.09 -10.36 -13.67
CA ASN A 195 -2.68 -11.24 -14.75
C ASN A 195 -1.15 -11.39 -14.86
N PRO A 196 -0.52 -12.15 -13.96
CA PRO A 196 0.94 -12.29 -13.87
C PRO A 196 1.61 -12.81 -15.15
N THR A 197 0.92 -13.63 -15.94
CA THR A 197 1.47 -14.23 -17.17
C THR A 197 1.24 -13.41 -18.43
N GLN A 198 0.44 -12.33 -18.38
CA GLN A 198 0.15 -11.51 -19.55
C GLN A 198 1.27 -10.50 -19.82
N PRO A 199 1.90 -10.48 -21.02
CA PRO A 199 3.05 -9.60 -21.30
C PRO A 199 2.81 -8.12 -21.07
N SER A 200 1.66 -7.57 -21.50
CA SER A 200 1.34 -6.15 -21.28
C SER A 200 1.08 -5.81 -19.81
N SER A 201 0.53 -6.73 -19.03
CA SER A 201 0.36 -6.58 -17.58
C SER A 201 1.70 -6.69 -16.86
N CYS A 202 2.58 -7.58 -17.30
CA CYS A 202 3.97 -7.67 -16.84
C CYS A 202 4.69 -6.32 -17.02
N ALA A 203 4.67 -5.75 -18.22
CA ALA A 203 5.28 -4.45 -18.50
C ALA A 203 4.71 -3.33 -17.62
N GLN A 204 3.39 -3.35 -17.37
CA GLN A 204 2.75 -2.39 -16.49
C GLN A 204 3.21 -2.55 -15.04
N ARG A 205 3.35 -3.80 -14.52
CA ARG A 205 3.87 -4.04 -13.17
C ARG A 205 5.32 -3.63 -13.03
N GLU A 206 6.17 -3.86 -14.04
CA GLU A 206 7.56 -3.39 -14.02
C GLU A 206 7.64 -1.85 -13.97
N ALA A 207 6.75 -1.12 -14.64
CA ALA A 207 6.67 0.32 -14.49
C ALA A 207 6.15 0.73 -13.09
N GLN A 208 5.12 0.04 -12.57
CA GLN A 208 4.55 0.30 -11.25
C GLN A 208 5.57 0.08 -10.13
N VAL A 209 6.38 -0.97 -10.23
CA VAL A 209 7.35 -1.28 -9.18
C VAL A 209 8.43 -0.21 -9.04
N GLU A 210 8.80 0.53 -10.09
CA GLU A 210 9.75 1.62 -9.98
C GLU A 210 9.24 2.75 -9.06
N VAL A 211 7.94 2.99 -9.06
CA VAL A 211 7.33 3.95 -8.13
C VAL A 211 7.42 3.45 -6.69
N LEU A 212 7.07 2.16 -6.43
CA LEU A 212 7.18 1.58 -5.09
C LEU A 212 8.63 1.52 -4.60
N ARG A 213 9.56 1.19 -5.48
CA ARG A 213 11.00 1.15 -5.23
C ARG A 213 11.52 2.51 -4.78
N ALA A 214 11.13 3.58 -5.49
CA ALA A 214 11.51 4.94 -5.12
C ALA A 214 10.99 5.32 -3.72
N ILE A 215 9.77 4.93 -3.38
CA ILE A 215 9.20 5.16 -2.04
C ILE A 215 10.00 4.36 -0.99
N ALA A 216 10.21 3.06 -1.22
CA ALA A 216 10.92 2.17 -0.29
C ALA A 216 12.33 2.68 -0.02
N LYS A 217 13.07 3.02 -1.09
CA LYS A 217 14.42 3.61 -0.98
C LYS A 217 14.41 4.90 -0.17
N ALA A 218 13.52 5.84 -0.48
CA ALA A 218 13.46 7.12 0.22
C ALA A 218 13.15 6.96 1.72
N ARG A 219 12.33 5.98 2.11
CA ARG A 219 12.04 5.69 3.52
C ARG A 219 13.21 4.99 4.21
N TYR A 220 13.84 4.05 3.52
CA TYR A 220 15.03 3.37 4.01
C TYR A 220 16.20 4.35 4.24
N ASP A 221 16.46 5.24 3.27
CA ASP A 221 17.49 6.27 3.36
C ASP A 221 17.21 7.30 4.49
N ALA A 222 15.92 7.54 4.78
CA ALA A 222 15.49 8.37 5.92
C ALA A 222 15.69 7.69 7.28
N GLY A 223 16.16 6.44 7.32
CA GLY A 223 16.44 5.69 8.55
C GLY A 223 15.26 4.86 9.06
N ASP A 224 14.12 4.83 8.37
CA ASP A 224 12.99 3.98 8.77
C ASP A 224 13.30 2.50 8.52
N ALA A 225 12.74 1.62 9.33
CA ALA A 225 12.52 0.23 8.92
C ALA A 225 11.42 0.21 7.85
N VAL A 226 11.55 -0.64 6.83
CA VAL A 226 10.62 -0.65 5.70
C VAL A 226 9.90 -1.99 5.58
N ILE A 227 8.58 -1.93 5.42
CA ILE A 227 7.72 -3.06 5.05
C ILE A 227 6.96 -2.70 3.79
N VAL A 228 7.05 -3.55 2.75
CA VAL A 228 6.20 -3.48 1.57
C VAL A 228 5.27 -4.69 1.59
N ALA A 229 3.96 -4.46 1.50
CA ALA A 229 2.98 -5.53 1.61
C ALA A 229 1.79 -5.33 0.65
N GLY A 230 1.19 -6.43 0.23
CA GLY A 230 0.00 -6.44 -0.61
C GLY A 230 0.06 -7.50 -1.71
N ASP A 231 -0.89 -7.41 -2.64
CA ASP A 231 -0.96 -8.25 -3.83
C ASP A 231 -0.10 -7.63 -4.94
N LEU A 232 1.10 -8.19 -5.13
CA LEU A 232 2.02 -7.72 -6.17
C LEU A 232 1.77 -8.38 -7.52
N ASN A 233 0.86 -9.37 -7.57
CA ASN A 233 0.43 -10.04 -8.79
C ASN A 233 1.59 -10.57 -9.66
N ASP A 234 2.66 -11.03 -9.03
CA ASP A 234 3.84 -11.58 -9.71
C ASP A 234 4.44 -12.75 -8.94
N TYR A 235 5.37 -13.46 -9.57
CA TYR A 235 6.01 -14.64 -8.99
C TYR A 235 7.43 -14.33 -8.53
N SER A 236 7.86 -14.97 -7.42
CA SER A 236 9.20 -14.79 -6.89
C SER A 236 10.24 -15.52 -7.72
N ASP A 237 11.36 -14.84 -7.98
CA ASP A 237 12.58 -15.45 -8.55
C ASP A 237 13.47 -16.12 -7.49
N ARG A 238 13.16 -15.92 -6.20
CA ARG A 238 13.91 -16.49 -5.06
C ARG A 238 13.22 -17.71 -4.46
N HIS A 239 11.91 -17.70 -4.40
CA HIS A 239 11.14 -18.67 -3.62
C HIS A 239 9.98 -19.24 -4.45
N VAL A 240 10.26 -20.36 -5.13
CA VAL A 240 9.25 -21.08 -5.93
C VAL A 240 8.04 -21.41 -5.06
N ASP A 241 6.84 -21.12 -5.57
CA ASP A 241 5.58 -21.38 -4.89
C ASP A 241 5.06 -22.81 -5.05
N ALA A 242 3.92 -23.12 -4.43
CA ALA A 242 3.31 -24.46 -4.51
C ALA A 242 2.81 -24.84 -5.92
N GLY A 243 2.56 -23.84 -6.77
CA GLY A 243 2.17 -24.05 -8.17
C GLY A 243 3.36 -24.25 -9.11
N ASN A 244 4.60 -24.12 -8.63
CA ASN A 244 5.82 -24.11 -9.44
C ASN A 244 5.83 -22.99 -10.49
N ASN A 245 5.21 -21.85 -10.16
CA ASN A 245 5.19 -20.71 -11.05
C ASN A 245 6.57 -20.05 -11.15
N SER A 246 6.90 -19.59 -12.35
CA SER A 246 8.15 -18.88 -12.63
C SER A 246 7.87 -17.42 -12.91
N PRO A 247 8.74 -16.47 -12.48
CA PRO A 247 8.55 -15.06 -12.70
C PRO A 247 8.54 -14.73 -14.19
N THR A 248 7.58 -13.90 -14.59
CA THR A 248 7.50 -13.34 -15.94
C THR A 248 8.06 -11.91 -15.99
N SER A 249 8.35 -11.32 -14.84
CA SER A 249 8.86 -9.97 -14.68
C SER A 249 10.05 -9.92 -13.72
N LYS A 250 10.61 -8.73 -13.56
CA LYS A 250 11.64 -8.41 -12.55
C LYS A 250 11.08 -7.68 -11.34
N VAL A 251 9.75 -7.63 -11.14
CA VAL A 251 9.09 -6.86 -10.06
C VAL A 251 9.68 -7.16 -8.70
N LEU A 252 9.68 -8.44 -8.28
CA LEU A 252 10.19 -8.82 -6.96
C LEU A 252 11.70 -8.57 -6.82
N LYS A 253 12.48 -8.86 -7.87
CA LYS A 253 13.92 -8.62 -7.88
C LYS A 253 14.23 -7.14 -7.68
N ARG A 254 13.61 -6.25 -8.48
CA ARG A 254 13.85 -4.81 -8.41
C ARG A 254 13.38 -4.19 -7.10
N LEU A 255 12.31 -4.71 -6.51
CA LEU A 255 11.82 -4.22 -5.23
C LEU A 255 12.74 -4.65 -4.08
N ARG A 256 13.32 -5.84 -4.13
CA ARG A 256 14.26 -6.31 -3.11
C ARG A 256 15.58 -5.55 -3.16
N ASP A 257 16.17 -5.43 -4.35
CA ASP A 257 17.40 -4.69 -4.64
C ASP A 257 17.04 -3.29 -5.14
N PHE A 258 16.67 -2.39 -4.25
CA PHE A 258 16.24 -1.06 -4.66
C PHE A 258 17.41 -0.09 -4.88
N ASN A 259 18.63 -0.48 -4.55
CA ASN A 259 19.85 0.28 -4.86
C ASN A 259 20.47 -0.11 -6.22
N ASP A 260 20.05 -1.22 -6.85
CA ASP A 260 20.65 -1.79 -8.07
C ASP A 260 22.13 -2.16 -7.91
N ASP A 261 22.56 -2.55 -6.72
CA ASP A 261 23.94 -2.93 -6.45
C ASP A 261 24.15 -4.46 -6.37
N GLY A 262 23.10 -5.24 -6.58
CA GLY A 262 23.08 -6.69 -6.53
C GLY A 262 22.91 -7.25 -5.12
N VAL A 263 22.68 -6.39 -4.12
CA VAL A 263 22.41 -6.77 -2.73
C VAL A 263 20.93 -6.52 -2.42
N ASP A 264 20.23 -7.54 -1.94
CA ASP A 264 18.83 -7.36 -1.55
C ASP A 264 18.74 -6.58 -0.23
N GLU A 265 18.20 -5.36 -0.23
CA GLU A 265 17.85 -4.61 0.99
C GLU A 265 16.59 -5.16 1.65
N LEU A 266 15.65 -5.69 0.85
CA LEU A 266 14.45 -6.32 1.39
C LEU A 266 14.54 -7.85 1.27
N GLU A 267 13.91 -8.55 2.23
CA GLU A 267 13.69 -10.00 2.15
C GLU A 267 12.20 -10.34 2.09
N GLU A 268 11.88 -11.43 1.37
CA GLU A 268 10.52 -11.95 1.30
C GLU A 268 10.26 -12.87 2.50
N VAL A 269 9.28 -12.52 3.34
CA VAL A 269 8.93 -13.38 4.50
C VAL A 269 8.45 -14.78 4.07
N GLY A 270 7.90 -14.91 2.86
CA GLY A 270 7.47 -16.18 2.27
C GLY A 270 8.58 -17.22 2.11
N GLY A 271 9.84 -16.81 2.15
CA GLY A 271 10.98 -17.73 2.17
C GLY A 271 11.02 -18.65 3.40
N ARG A 272 10.39 -18.24 4.50
CA ARG A 272 10.26 -19.03 5.74
C ARG A 272 9.18 -20.14 5.65
N ILE A 273 8.36 -20.15 4.59
CA ILE A 273 7.24 -21.06 4.43
C ILE A 273 7.68 -22.22 3.51
N ALA A 274 7.35 -23.47 3.88
CA ALA A 274 7.61 -24.61 3.04
C ALA A 274 6.91 -24.47 1.66
N GLN A 275 7.58 -24.88 0.57
CA GLN A 275 7.10 -24.69 -0.79
C GLN A 275 5.66 -25.21 -0.99
N VAL A 276 5.34 -26.39 -0.48
CA VAL A 276 4.02 -27.01 -0.61
C VAL A 276 2.89 -26.17 -0.02
N SER A 277 3.19 -25.31 0.95
CA SER A 277 2.25 -24.38 1.60
C SER A 277 2.44 -22.92 1.14
N ARG A 278 3.36 -22.66 0.20
CA ARG A 278 3.70 -21.33 -0.26
C ARG A 278 2.78 -20.91 -1.42
N TYR A 279 1.51 -20.66 -1.12
CA TYR A 279 0.55 -20.07 -2.04
C TYR A 279 -0.44 -19.19 -1.28
N THR A 280 -0.69 -18.00 -1.79
CA THR A 280 -1.66 -17.04 -1.23
C THR A 280 -2.92 -16.94 -2.07
N TRP A 281 -2.95 -17.55 -3.25
CA TRP A 281 -4.09 -17.60 -4.14
C TRP A 281 -4.34 -19.02 -4.63
N GLN A 282 -5.63 -19.35 -4.76
CA GLN A 282 -6.04 -20.65 -5.30
C GLN A 282 -7.33 -20.54 -6.09
N SER A 283 -7.34 -21.11 -7.30
CA SER A 283 -8.56 -21.32 -8.10
C SER A 283 -8.57 -22.75 -8.66
N GLY A 284 -9.53 -23.54 -8.21
CA GLY A 284 -9.55 -24.97 -8.48
C GLY A 284 -8.27 -25.65 -7.99
N SER A 285 -7.54 -26.31 -8.89
CA SER A 285 -6.24 -26.93 -8.59
C SER A 285 -5.05 -25.98 -8.74
N SER A 286 -5.22 -24.83 -9.36
CA SER A 286 -4.15 -23.85 -9.58
C SER A 286 -3.83 -23.10 -8.29
N LYS A 287 -2.53 -22.96 -8.00
CA LYS A 287 -2.01 -22.30 -6.82
C LYS A 287 -0.93 -21.29 -7.21
N ALA A 288 -0.92 -20.12 -6.55
CA ALA A 288 0.10 -19.13 -6.77
C ALA A 288 0.38 -18.33 -5.48
N LYS A 289 1.61 -17.86 -5.31
CA LYS A 289 1.94 -16.84 -4.31
C LYS A 289 1.96 -15.49 -5.00
N LEU A 290 0.94 -14.67 -4.76
CA LEU A 290 0.75 -13.33 -5.34
C LEU A 290 0.85 -12.23 -4.30
N ASP A 291 0.54 -12.53 -3.02
CA ASP A 291 0.62 -11.60 -1.91
C ASP A 291 1.97 -11.73 -1.21
N TYR A 292 2.53 -10.59 -0.86
CA TYR A 292 3.89 -10.49 -0.33
C TYR A 292 3.93 -9.60 0.91
N ILE A 293 4.86 -9.92 1.81
CA ILE A 293 5.43 -9.03 2.81
C ILE A 293 6.93 -9.06 2.57
N LEU A 294 7.52 -7.90 2.25
CA LEU A 294 8.95 -7.70 2.12
C LEU A 294 9.41 -6.77 3.24
N THR A 295 10.52 -7.08 3.88
CA THR A 295 11.01 -6.35 5.06
C THR A 295 12.47 -5.95 4.91
N SER A 296 12.85 -4.75 5.38
CA SER A 296 14.25 -4.32 5.35
C SER A 296 15.13 -5.19 6.24
N ARG A 297 16.06 -5.92 5.62
CA ARG A 297 16.94 -6.95 6.27
C ARG A 297 17.80 -6.39 7.38
N ALA A 298 18.27 -5.14 7.23
CA ALA A 298 19.09 -4.48 8.22
C ALA A 298 18.30 -4.10 9.49
N ASP A 299 17.00 -3.88 9.36
CA ASP A 299 16.16 -3.29 10.39
C ASP A 299 15.15 -4.26 11.02
N ILE A 300 14.79 -5.33 10.31
CA ILE A 300 13.73 -6.25 10.70
C ILE A 300 14.24 -7.69 10.62
N GLU A 301 13.98 -8.46 11.67
CA GLU A 301 14.19 -9.91 11.67
C GLU A 301 12.86 -10.62 11.49
N VAL A 302 12.77 -11.52 10.52
CA VAL A 302 11.59 -12.37 10.32
C VAL A 302 11.68 -13.55 11.28
N VAL A 303 10.89 -13.51 12.36
CA VAL A 303 10.86 -14.56 13.38
C VAL A 303 10.09 -15.78 12.87
N SER A 304 8.92 -15.54 12.27
CA SER A 304 8.08 -16.59 11.69
C SER A 304 7.20 -16.05 10.57
N ALA A 305 6.74 -16.94 9.69
CA ALA A 305 5.74 -16.63 8.67
C ALA A 305 4.83 -17.83 8.41
N ALA A 306 3.57 -17.58 8.10
CA ALA A 306 2.57 -18.57 7.74
C ALA A 306 1.55 -18.00 6.76
N ILE A 307 0.98 -18.85 5.91
CA ILE A 307 -0.21 -18.54 5.13
C ILE A 307 -1.39 -19.30 5.76
N ARG A 308 -2.45 -18.55 6.09
CA ARG A 308 -3.57 -19.07 6.89
C ARG A 308 -4.68 -19.63 6.00
N HIS A 309 -4.38 -20.78 5.38
CA HIS A 309 -5.33 -21.52 4.56
C HIS A 309 -6.56 -22.03 5.33
N ASP A 310 -6.39 -22.18 6.63
CA ASP A 310 -7.42 -22.67 7.57
C ASP A 310 -8.54 -21.66 7.87
N LEU A 311 -8.32 -20.37 7.59
CA LEU A 311 -9.25 -19.29 7.96
C LEU A 311 -10.18 -18.86 6.83
N VAL A 312 -9.88 -19.20 5.58
CA VAL A 312 -10.57 -18.65 4.42
C VAL A 312 -11.18 -19.76 3.58
N THR A 313 -12.46 -19.62 3.27
CA THR A 313 -13.15 -20.46 2.28
C THR A 313 -13.24 -19.73 0.95
N SER A 314 -13.40 -20.44 -0.16
CA SER A 314 -13.54 -19.87 -1.50
C SER A 314 -14.76 -18.96 -1.68
N SER A 315 -15.73 -19.02 -0.76
CA SER A 315 -16.87 -18.11 -0.73
C SER A 315 -16.52 -16.74 -0.13
N VAL A 316 -15.42 -16.63 0.63
CA VAL A 316 -14.95 -15.37 1.21
C VAL A 316 -13.89 -14.74 0.33
N SER A 317 -12.85 -15.47 -0.01
CA SER A 317 -11.81 -15.01 -0.93
C SER A 317 -11.13 -16.19 -1.61
N ASP A 318 -10.57 -15.98 -2.79
CA ASP A 318 -9.63 -16.89 -3.44
C ASP A 318 -8.17 -16.65 -3.00
N HIS A 319 -7.95 -15.65 -2.12
CA HIS A 319 -6.66 -15.41 -1.47
C HIS A 319 -6.69 -15.77 0.02
N PHE A 320 -5.51 -16.08 0.55
CA PHE A 320 -5.29 -16.47 1.95
C PHE A 320 -4.36 -15.47 2.64
N PRO A 321 -4.63 -15.08 3.91
CA PRO A 321 -3.77 -14.17 4.65
C PRO A 321 -2.33 -14.70 4.79
N LEU A 322 -1.36 -13.88 4.39
CA LEU A 322 0.05 -14.08 4.72
C LEU A 322 0.33 -13.32 6.02
N VAL A 323 0.80 -14.03 7.03
CA VAL A 323 1.07 -13.50 8.37
C VAL A 323 2.54 -13.71 8.72
N ALA A 324 3.17 -12.71 9.32
CA ALA A 324 4.55 -12.80 9.82
C ALA A 324 4.66 -12.22 11.22
N THR A 325 5.52 -12.82 12.04
CA THR A 325 6.03 -12.20 13.28
C THR A 325 7.39 -11.60 12.94
N LEU A 326 7.51 -10.30 13.17
CA LEU A 326 8.66 -9.48 12.84
C LEU A 326 9.26 -8.92 14.14
N ASP A 327 10.58 -8.92 14.27
CA ASP A 327 11.28 -8.22 15.35
C ASP A 327 11.96 -6.98 14.78
N ILE A 328 11.55 -5.79 15.26
CA ILE A 328 12.02 -4.49 14.80
C ILE A 328 13.27 -4.11 15.58
N LYS A 329 14.42 -4.16 14.93
CA LYS A 329 15.70 -3.79 15.53
C LYS A 329 15.72 -2.29 15.85
N GLN A 330 16.07 -1.94 17.08
CA GLN A 330 16.06 -0.55 17.53
C GLN A 330 17.22 0.26 16.91
N ILE A 331 18.32 -0.42 16.55
CA ILE A 331 19.47 0.16 15.85
C ILE A 331 19.65 -0.60 14.55
N ARG A 332 19.79 0.14 13.45
CA ARG A 332 20.07 -0.47 12.13
C ARG A 332 21.40 -1.22 12.17
N ASN A 333 21.39 -2.48 11.81
CA ASN A 333 22.63 -3.24 11.66
C ASN A 333 23.34 -2.86 10.35
N THR A 334 24.34 -1.98 10.44
CA THR A 334 25.11 -1.51 9.29
C THR A 334 26.13 -2.53 8.76
N SER A 335 26.32 -3.66 9.44
CA SER A 335 27.30 -4.68 9.06
C SER A 335 26.95 -5.45 7.78
N THR A 336 25.76 -5.27 7.22
CA THR A 336 25.32 -5.93 5.99
C THR A 336 25.40 -5.05 4.74
N VAL A 337 25.74 -3.77 4.89
CA VAL A 337 26.01 -2.86 3.77
C VAL A 337 27.49 -2.96 3.45
N GLY A 338 27.85 -3.46 2.28
CA GLY A 338 29.22 -3.61 1.84
C GLY A 338 30.03 -2.34 2.08
N ALA A 339 31.12 -2.47 2.82
CA ALA A 339 32.04 -1.38 3.15
C ALA A 339 32.76 -0.91 1.87
N ASN A 340 32.15 0.00 1.12
CA ASN A 340 32.90 0.86 0.23
C ASN A 340 33.40 2.04 1.04
N SER A 341 34.70 1.97 1.37
CA SER A 341 35.44 3.02 2.06
C SER A 341 35.36 4.34 1.33
N VAL A 342 34.54 5.26 1.84
CA VAL A 342 34.65 6.67 1.51
C VAL A 342 35.68 7.26 2.47
N THR A 343 36.90 7.50 1.97
CA THR A 343 37.91 8.28 2.65
C THR A 343 37.35 9.67 2.96
N ASN A 344 37.25 9.99 4.25
CA ASN A 344 36.88 11.31 4.73
C ASN A 344 37.91 12.34 4.30
N ALA A 345 37.58 13.13 3.28
CA ALA A 345 38.25 14.41 3.03
C ALA A 345 37.54 15.46 3.88
N THR A 346 38.16 15.83 4.98
CA THR A 346 37.73 16.92 5.86
C THR A 346 37.86 18.25 5.11
N MET A 347 36.75 18.78 4.56
CA MET A 347 36.68 20.18 4.14
C MET A 347 36.04 21.00 5.25
N ALA A 348 36.88 21.77 5.95
CA ALA A 348 36.43 22.85 6.80
C ALA A 348 35.95 24.01 5.93
N THR A 349 34.65 24.23 5.85
CA THR A 349 34.06 25.41 5.21
C THR A 349 33.60 26.38 6.27
N SER A 350 34.34 27.51 6.39
CA SER A 350 33.96 28.67 7.18
C SER A 350 32.76 29.35 6.54
N VAL A 351 31.63 29.41 7.26
CA VAL A 351 30.44 30.18 6.84
C VAL A 351 30.60 31.61 7.36
N ALA A 352 30.88 32.54 6.45
CA ALA A 352 30.76 33.97 6.73
C ALA A 352 29.30 34.41 6.57
N VAL A 353 28.69 34.87 7.66
CA VAL A 353 27.33 35.44 7.66
C VAL A 353 27.43 36.88 7.18
N GLY A 354 26.98 37.15 5.96
CA GLY A 354 26.78 38.51 5.44
C GLY A 354 25.35 38.97 5.66
N ILE A 355 25.14 39.96 6.53
CA ILE A 355 23.85 40.65 6.73
C ILE A 355 23.73 41.73 5.65
N ALA A 356 22.79 41.56 4.71
CA ALA A 356 22.41 42.56 3.75
C ALA A 356 21.18 43.32 4.28
N VAL A 357 21.35 44.59 4.63
CA VAL A 357 20.26 45.53 4.98
C VAL A 357 19.72 46.12 3.67
N PHE A 358 18.48 45.79 3.30
CA PHE A 358 17.79 46.48 2.23
C PHE A 358 17.04 47.69 2.76
N ALA A 359 17.45 48.89 2.35
CA ALA A 359 16.72 50.13 2.53
C ALA A 359 15.63 50.26 1.44
N MET A 360 14.36 50.36 1.85
CA MET A 360 13.26 50.71 0.96
C MET A 360 13.27 52.23 0.74
N THR A 361 13.46 52.63 -0.52
CA THR A 361 13.24 54.01 -0.96
C THR A 361 11.85 54.11 -1.60
N THR A 362 10.97 54.86 -0.94
CA THR A 362 9.63 55.18 -1.46
C THR A 362 9.75 56.33 -2.46
N ILE A 363 9.33 56.11 -3.71
CA ILE A 363 9.20 57.19 -4.71
C ILE A 363 7.71 57.46 -4.91
N PHE A 364 7.28 58.69 -4.54
CA PHE A 364 5.99 59.28 -4.93
C PHE A 364 6.15 59.89 -6.32
N PHE A 365 5.24 59.61 -7.24
CA PHE A 365 4.97 60.43 -8.40
C PHE A 365 3.51 60.89 -8.44
N ARG A 366 3.38 62.14 -8.78
CA ARG A 366 2.13 62.89 -8.94
C ARG A 366 1.24 62.32 -10.07
#